data_f9f34654676124a699712c4a5b1062ef
#
_entry.id   f9f34654676124a699712c4a5b1062ef
#
_cell.length_a   1.000
_cell.length_b   1.000
_cell.length_c   1.000
_cell.angle_alpha   90.00
_cell.angle_beta   90.00
_cell.angle_gamma   90.00
#
_symmetry.space_group_name_H-M   'P 1'
#
loop_
_entity.id
_entity.type
_entity.pdbx_description
1 polymer ?
#
loop_
_entity_poly.entity_id
_entity_poly.type
_entity_poly.pdbx_seq_one_letter_code
_entity_poly.pdbx_strand_id
1 'polypeptide(L)'
;YLRQEGRGIGLINKLRAYELQDQGFDTVDANERLGLPSEARDFPVAARMLDLLGVRRVRLLTNNPQKVATLQALGVEVTERVAHQLPANPHNQRYLDTKRDRTGHLLR
;
A
#
# COMPACT_ATOMS: atom_id res chain seq x y z
N TYR A 1 3.75 -5.44 -13.39
CA TYR A 1 3.29 -4.12 -12.95
C TYR A 1 1.78 -4.00 -13.06
N LEU A 2 1.11 -3.77 -11.92
CA LEU A 2 -0.33 -3.56 -11.88
C LEU A 2 -0.64 -2.05 -11.80
N ARG A 3 -1.49 -1.58 -12.71
CA ARG A 3 -1.91 -0.18 -12.74
C ARG A 3 -2.98 0.09 -11.69
N GLN A 4 -2.55 0.25 -10.44
CA GLN A 4 -3.44 0.52 -9.31
C GLN A 4 -2.98 1.79 -8.58
N GLU A 5 -2.91 2.90 -9.31
CA GLU A 5 -2.44 4.19 -8.81
C GLU A 5 -3.28 4.67 -7.63
N GLY A 6 -2.64 5.34 -6.68
CA GLY A 6 -3.32 5.83 -5.48
C GLY A 6 -3.92 4.71 -4.62
N ARG A 7 -3.27 3.54 -4.53
CA ARG A 7 -3.81 2.35 -3.86
C ARG A 7 -5.13 1.90 -4.45
N GLY A 8 -5.29 2.04 -5.77
CA GLY A 8 -6.47 1.61 -6.52
C GLY A 8 -7.55 2.69 -6.73
N ILE A 9 -7.43 3.85 -6.11
CA ILE A 9 -8.43 4.93 -6.27
C ILE A 9 -8.26 5.75 -7.55
N GLY A 10 -7.13 5.59 -8.24
CA GLY A 10 -6.81 6.31 -9.47
C GLY A 10 -6.08 7.63 -9.25
N LEU A 11 -5.49 8.16 -10.32
CA LEU A 11 -4.66 9.37 -10.25
C LEU A 11 -5.46 10.62 -9.87
N ILE A 12 -6.65 10.80 -10.43
CA ILE A 12 -7.46 12.01 -10.15
C ILE A 12 -7.84 12.08 -8.67
N ASN A 13 -8.30 10.97 -8.09
CA ASN A 13 -8.62 10.90 -6.67
C ASN A 13 -7.38 11.04 -5.79
N LYS A 14 -6.24 10.53 -6.24
CA LYS A 14 -4.96 10.74 -5.57
C LYS A 14 -4.59 12.22 -5.48
N LEU A 15 -4.79 12.98 -6.55
CA LEU A 15 -4.54 14.43 -6.57
C LEU A 15 -5.53 15.18 -5.66
N ARG A 16 -6.80 14.77 -5.65
CA ARG A 16 -7.79 15.32 -4.70
C ARG A 16 -7.40 15.04 -3.23
N ALA A 17 -6.89 13.86 -2.96
CA ALA A 17 -6.40 13.53 -1.62
C ALA A 17 -5.20 14.40 -1.25
N TYR A 18 -4.29 14.68 -2.16
CA TYR A 18 -3.17 15.59 -1.92
C TYR A 18 -3.64 17.02 -1.59
N GLU A 19 -4.65 17.51 -2.28
CA GLU A 19 -5.25 18.81 -1.96
C GLU A 19 -5.78 18.85 -0.53
N LEU A 20 -6.46 17.81 -0.07
CA LEU A 20 -6.93 17.70 1.31
C LEU A 20 -5.77 17.58 2.30
N GLN A 21 -4.70 16.89 1.94
CA GLN A 21 -3.49 16.81 2.78
C GLN A 21 -2.85 18.18 2.96
N ASP A 22 -2.84 19.03 1.93
CA ASP A 22 -2.38 20.42 2.03
C ASP A 22 -3.25 21.24 2.99
N GLN A 23 -4.51 20.87 3.18
CA GLN A 23 -5.43 21.47 4.15
C GLN A 23 -5.29 20.89 5.57
N GLY A 24 -4.37 19.97 5.81
CA GLY A 24 -4.07 19.40 7.11
C GLY A 24 -4.57 17.98 7.37
N PHE A 25 -5.34 17.37 6.46
CA PHE A 25 -5.75 15.97 6.58
C PHE A 25 -4.56 15.04 6.34
N ASP A 26 -4.50 13.90 7.04
CA ASP A 26 -3.57 12.85 6.69
C ASP A 26 -4.12 11.98 5.53
N THR A 27 -3.33 11.01 5.05
CA THR A 27 -3.73 10.16 3.93
C THR A 27 -5.02 9.39 4.19
N VAL A 28 -5.21 8.89 5.40
CA VAL A 28 -6.41 8.13 5.78
C VAL A 28 -7.63 9.05 5.82
N ASP A 29 -7.51 10.18 6.52
CA ASP A 29 -8.60 11.16 6.64
C ASP A 29 -8.99 11.77 5.29
N ALA A 30 -7.99 12.05 4.43
CA ALA A 30 -8.24 12.57 3.09
C ALA A 30 -9.08 11.59 2.25
N ASN A 31 -8.76 10.30 2.28
CA ASN A 31 -9.54 9.29 1.57
C ASN A 31 -10.95 9.15 2.13
N GLU A 32 -11.09 9.14 3.44
CA GLU A 32 -12.42 9.09 4.11
C GLU A 32 -13.26 10.31 3.74
N ARG A 33 -12.67 11.49 3.72
CA ARG A 33 -13.34 12.74 3.35
C ARG A 33 -13.87 12.70 1.92
N LEU A 34 -13.16 12.02 1.01
CA LEU A 34 -13.58 11.82 -0.38
C LEU A 34 -14.57 10.66 -0.54
N GLY A 35 -14.90 9.93 0.53
CA GLY A 35 -15.75 8.74 0.48
C GLY A 35 -15.07 7.54 -0.17
N LEU A 36 -13.73 7.47 -0.15
CA LEU A 36 -12.95 6.43 -0.78
C LEU A 36 -12.34 5.50 0.27
N PRO A 37 -12.16 4.21 -0.07
CA PRO A 37 -11.46 3.29 0.82
C PRO A 37 -9.99 3.66 0.94
N SER A 38 -9.37 3.39 2.09
CA SER A 38 -7.94 3.57 2.29
C SER A 38 -7.10 2.57 1.48
N GLU A 39 -7.69 1.45 1.10
CA GLU A 39 -7.09 0.41 0.26
C GLU A 39 -8.12 -0.10 -0.74
N ALA A 40 -7.90 0.19 -2.01
CA ALA A 40 -8.76 -0.24 -3.12
C ALA A 40 -8.01 -1.12 -4.14
N ARG A 41 -6.77 -1.55 -3.82
CA ARG A 41 -6.02 -2.44 -4.72
C ARG A 41 -6.62 -3.83 -4.76
N ASP A 42 -6.57 -4.43 -5.93
CA ASP A 42 -7.03 -5.79 -6.19
C ASP A 42 -5.86 -6.77 -6.04
N PHE A 43 -5.69 -7.35 -4.86
CA PHE A 43 -4.65 -8.35 -4.59
C PHE A 43 -4.93 -9.73 -5.19
N PRO A 44 -6.20 -10.21 -5.32
CA PRO A 44 -6.48 -11.47 -6.02
C PRO A 44 -5.91 -11.54 -7.44
N VAL A 45 -5.88 -10.43 -8.18
CA VAL A 45 -5.26 -10.39 -9.52
C VAL A 45 -3.77 -10.75 -9.43
N ALA A 46 -3.04 -10.18 -8.48
CA ALA A 46 -1.62 -10.48 -8.29
C ALA A 46 -1.39 -11.96 -7.97
N ALA A 47 -2.18 -12.53 -7.07
CA ALA A 47 -2.10 -13.94 -6.72
C ALA A 47 -2.40 -14.84 -7.92
N ARG A 48 -3.40 -14.50 -8.72
CA ARG A 48 -3.75 -15.25 -9.94
C ARG A 48 -2.63 -15.18 -10.99
N MET A 49 -2.01 -14.04 -11.17
CA MET A 49 -0.87 -13.89 -12.10
C MET A 49 0.31 -14.76 -11.67
N LEU A 50 0.63 -14.77 -10.38
CA LEU A 50 1.69 -15.65 -9.86
C LEU A 50 1.37 -17.13 -10.09
N ASP A 51 0.13 -17.54 -9.85
CA ASP A 51 -0.33 -18.90 -10.08
C ASP A 51 -0.17 -19.31 -11.55
N LEU A 52 -0.61 -18.45 -12.48
CA LEU A 52 -0.47 -18.69 -13.93
C LEU A 52 0.98 -18.78 -14.39
N LEU A 53 1.90 -18.08 -13.70
CA LEU A 53 3.35 -18.14 -13.96
C LEU A 53 4.01 -19.35 -13.28
N GLY A 54 3.28 -20.14 -12.50
CA GLY A 54 3.83 -21.26 -11.74
C GLY A 54 4.64 -20.83 -10.52
N VAL A 55 4.50 -19.59 -10.09
CA VAL A 55 5.22 -19.05 -8.91
C VAL A 55 4.35 -19.25 -7.67
N ARG A 56 4.75 -20.16 -6.79
CA ARG A 56 4.00 -20.49 -5.56
C ARG A 56 4.59 -19.85 -4.31
N ARG A 57 5.87 -19.55 -4.32
CA ARG A 57 6.61 -18.98 -3.19
C ARG A 57 7.31 -17.71 -3.60
N VAL A 58 7.26 -16.70 -2.74
CA VAL A 58 7.87 -15.40 -3.02
C VAL A 58 8.62 -14.87 -1.79
N ARG A 59 9.66 -14.10 -2.04
CA ARG A 59 10.20 -13.15 -1.09
C ARG A 59 9.52 -11.82 -1.40
N LEU A 60 8.82 -11.25 -0.43
CA LEU A 60 8.01 -10.07 -0.66
C LEU A 60 8.68 -8.81 -0.14
N LEU A 61 9.00 -7.91 -1.06
CA LEU A 61 9.58 -6.61 -0.75
C LEU A 61 8.46 -5.65 -0.32
N THR A 62 8.30 -5.46 0.97
CA THR A 62 7.26 -4.59 1.54
C THR A 62 7.57 -4.24 2.99
N ASN A 63 7.06 -3.09 3.44
CA ASN A 63 7.01 -2.72 4.86
C ASN A 63 5.62 -2.93 5.47
N ASN A 64 4.65 -3.36 4.66
CA ASN A 64 3.26 -3.54 5.09
C ASN A 64 2.97 -5.00 5.46
N PRO A 65 2.85 -5.34 6.77
CA PRO A 65 2.54 -6.70 7.17
C PRO A 65 1.16 -7.17 6.68
N GLN A 66 0.22 -6.27 6.46
CA GLN A 66 -1.10 -6.61 5.95
C GLN A 66 -1.06 -7.11 4.50
N LYS A 67 -0.12 -6.60 3.69
CA LYS A 67 0.11 -7.12 2.35
C LYS A 67 0.58 -8.58 2.38
N VAL A 68 1.48 -8.91 3.30
CA VAL A 68 1.92 -10.29 3.52
C VAL A 68 0.75 -11.19 3.87
N ALA A 69 -0.05 -10.80 4.87
CA ALA A 69 -1.21 -11.58 5.32
C ALA A 69 -2.24 -11.78 4.20
N THR A 70 -2.51 -10.73 3.41
CA THR A 70 -3.48 -10.80 2.29
C THR A 70 -3.01 -11.78 1.22
N LEU A 71 -1.76 -11.75 0.81
CA LEU A 71 -1.22 -12.67 -0.19
C LEU A 71 -1.19 -14.11 0.33
N GLN A 72 -0.85 -14.32 1.61
CA GLN A 72 -0.90 -15.64 2.23
C GLN A 72 -2.32 -16.20 2.25
N ALA A 73 -3.31 -15.39 2.57
CA ALA A 73 -4.72 -15.78 2.54
C ALA A 73 -5.19 -16.15 1.12
N LEU A 74 -4.56 -15.63 0.09
CA LEU A 74 -4.82 -15.92 -1.32
C LEU A 74 -4.02 -17.14 -1.85
N GLY A 75 -3.28 -17.83 -0.98
CA GLY A 75 -2.55 -19.04 -1.33
C GLY A 75 -1.12 -18.82 -1.81
N VAL A 76 -0.59 -17.62 -1.73
CA VAL A 76 0.82 -17.34 -2.03
C VAL A 76 1.66 -17.57 -0.78
N GLU A 77 2.67 -18.44 -0.85
CA GLU A 77 3.61 -18.64 0.25
C GLU A 77 4.64 -17.50 0.26
N VAL A 78 4.62 -16.70 1.32
CA VAL A 78 5.62 -15.65 1.55
C VAL A 78 6.71 -16.23 2.46
N THR A 79 7.85 -16.57 1.89
CA THR A 79 8.97 -17.19 2.63
C THR A 79 9.76 -16.17 3.42
N GLU A 80 9.78 -14.93 2.97
CA GLU A 80 10.51 -13.84 3.61
C GLU A 80 9.88 -12.49 3.26
N ARG A 81 9.71 -11.65 4.27
CA ARG A 81 9.42 -10.23 4.04
C ARG A 81 10.75 -9.48 3.96
N VAL A 82 11.00 -8.82 2.84
CA VAL A 82 12.18 -8.00 2.65
C VAL A 82 11.81 -6.54 2.90
N ALA A 83 12.50 -5.89 3.82
CA ALA A 83 12.26 -4.48 4.12
C ALA A 83 12.58 -3.60 2.90
N HIS A 84 11.75 -2.58 2.70
CA HIS A 84 11.92 -1.60 1.63
C HIS A 84 11.79 -0.21 2.21
N GLN A 85 12.86 0.27 2.82
CA GLN A 85 12.88 1.57 3.48
C GLN A 85 14.08 2.38 3.02
N LEU A 86 13.80 3.59 2.54
CA LEU A 86 14.78 4.61 2.24
C LEU A 86 14.69 5.73 3.29
N PRO A 87 15.75 6.52 3.48
CA PRO A 87 15.69 7.66 4.38
C PRO A 87 14.53 8.61 4.00
N ALA A 88 13.82 9.09 5.02
CA ALA A 88 12.78 10.09 4.83
C ALA A 88 13.40 11.45 4.48
N ASN A 89 12.62 12.30 3.84
CA ASN A 89 12.95 13.69 3.56
C ASN A 89 11.82 14.62 4.03
N PRO A 90 12.01 15.94 4.04
CA PRO A 90 10.97 16.87 4.53
C PRO A 90 9.65 16.80 3.75
N HIS A 91 9.68 16.33 2.50
CA HIS A 91 8.49 16.26 1.64
C HIS A 91 7.65 15.02 1.87
N ASN A 92 8.25 13.92 2.38
CA ASN A 92 7.57 12.64 2.57
C ASN A 92 7.49 12.18 4.03
N GLN A 93 8.10 12.89 4.97
CA GLN A 93 8.16 12.50 6.38
C GLN A 93 6.76 12.27 6.95
N ARG A 94 5.86 13.24 6.78
CA ARG A 94 4.49 13.15 7.27
C ARG A 94 3.72 11.96 6.67
N TYR A 95 3.93 11.69 5.39
CA TYR A 95 3.32 10.55 4.70
C TYR A 95 3.80 9.22 5.28
N LEU A 96 5.10 9.09 5.54
CA LEU A 96 5.69 7.90 6.13
C LEU A 96 5.25 7.72 7.59
N ASP A 97 5.16 8.81 8.36
CA ASP A 97 4.66 8.78 9.72
C ASP A 97 3.21 8.28 9.77
N THR A 98 2.35 8.76 8.87
CA THR A 98 0.98 8.27 8.73
C THR A 98 0.94 6.78 8.43
N LYS A 99 1.79 6.29 7.54
CA LYS A 99 1.88 4.84 7.24
C LYS A 99 2.27 4.03 8.47
N ARG A 100 3.26 4.50 9.22
CA ARG A 100 3.71 3.83 10.45
C ARG A 100 2.63 3.85 11.51
N ASP A 101 2.08 5.02 11.81
CA ASP A 101 1.25 5.26 12.99
C ASP A 101 -0.22 4.86 12.78
N ARG A 102 -0.75 4.99 11.57
CA ARG A 102 -2.16 4.73 11.27
C ARG A 102 -2.42 3.48 10.44
N THR A 103 -1.47 3.03 9.63
CA THR A 103 -1.66 1.87 8.75
C THR A 103 -0.72 0.70 9.06
N GLY A 104 0.02 0.77 10.16
CA GLY A 104 0.79 -0.35 10.70
C GLY A 104 2.01 -0.76 9.89
N HIS A 105 2.54 0.11 9.02
CA HIS A 105 3.74 -0.17 8.27
C HIS A 105 4.96 -0.30 9.19
N LEU A 106 5.83 -1.27 8.91
CA LEU A 106 7.06 -1.51 9.66
C LEU A 106 8.14 -0.53 9.20
N LEU A 107 8.01 0.71 9.59
CA LEU A 107 8.94 1.82 9.30
C LEU A 107 9.63 2.25 10.59
N ARG A 108 10.90 2.61 10.47
CA ARG A 108 11.72 3.14 11.58
C ARG A 108 11.86 4.64 11.50
#